data_c2cda4a01b9406cb46155d733262032f
#
_entry.id   c2cda4a01b9406cb46155d733262032f
#
_cell.length_a   1.000
_cell.length_b   1.000
_cell.length_c   1.000
_cell.angle_alpha   90.00
_cell.angle_beta   90.00
_cell.angle_gamma   90.00
#
_symmetry.space_group_name_H-M   'P 1'
#
loop_
_entity.id
_entity.type
_entity.pdbx_description
1 polymer ?
#
loop_
_entity_poly.entity_id
_entity_poly.type
_entity_poly.pdbx_seq_one_letter_code
_entity_poly.pdbx_strand_id
1 'polypeptide(L)'
;MNIGIFTDTYKPNINGVVTSIENKKQELEKLGHMVYIFSPKEPGYTETEKNVFSIPSIKFILQPEYRLTSPIDPKLVKLVKKLKLNIIHVETPFTVGSVGRMIARKLKIPVVHTYHTLFPEYVHYLRLPVAITKPFAEKLSAHFCNKCDYIISPSTDVKTQLLRYGVKKPITVVPSGISFDITYKCFDRSLRESLGIKTEEKVLLFVGRLGKEKNIEFLIDSFSKLKKMNHALKLLLVGNGPYKGVLEAQVKRLGLENEVIFAGYIPRVAVYRYYATADMFVFASVTETQGLVILEAMFCGLPVVAVKASGVEDMVEDGISGFLTPLDINLFNEKILQVIGNLELQKTFIVNGEKRAQDFSPENTVRKIFDIYQGCIDEKHLKKIRGVMKKLESGIFHVLVRQPRKRKKDYSKKRHRRY
;
A
#
# COMPACT_ATOMS: atom_id res chain seq x y z
N MET A 1 18.94 -10.47 -8.18
CA MET A 1 17.72 -11.26 -8.43
C MET A 1 16.93 -10.69 -9.59
N ASN A 2 16.10 -11.54 -10.24
CA ASN A 2 15.10 -11.12 -11.22
C ASN A 2 13.72 -11.11 -10.53
N ILE A 3 13.13 -9.94 -10.40
CA ILE A 3 11.90 -9.70 -9.64
C ILE A 3 10.79 -9.31 -10.61
N GLY A 4 9.65 -10.00 -10.56
CA GLY A 4 8.49 -9.66 -11.40
C GLY A 4 7.40 -8.98 -10.56
N ILE A 5 7.06 -7.74 -10.84
CA ILE A 5 5.98 -6.99 -10.20
C ILE A 5 4.74 -7.06 -11.08
N PHE A 6 3.64 -7.56 -10.55
CA PHE A 6 2.34 -7.67 -11.23
C PHE A 6 1.33 -6.73 -10.58
N THR A 7 0.79 -5.80 -11.36
CA THR A 7 -0.10 -4.74 -10.88
C THR A 7 -1.22 -4.43 -11.86
N ASP A 8 -2.41 -4.13 -11.37
CA ASP A 8 -3.56 -3.72 -12.20
C ASP A 8 -3.58 -2.19 -12.44
N THR A 9 -2.63 -1.44 -11.88
CA THR A 9 -2.46 0.01 -12.10
C THR A 9 -0.98 0.36 -12.20
N TYR A 10 -0.61 1.10 -13.24
CA TYR A 10 0.75 1.60 -13.47
C TYR A 10 0.68 2.86 -14.33
N LYS A 11 1.82 3.39 -14.79
CA LYS A 11 1.86 4.56 -15.66
C LYS A 11 0.93 4.39 -16.89
N PRO A 12 0.25 5.43 -17.34
CA PRO A 12 0.36 6.85 -16.93
C PRO A 12 -0.47 7.23 -15.69
N ASN A 13 -1.11 6.28 -15.00
CA ASN A 13 -1.92 6.55 -13.81
C ASN A 13 -1.03 7.09 -12.67
N ILE A 14 -1.57 8.04 -11.90
CA ILE A 14 -0.88 8.64 -10.74
C ILE A 14 -1.69 8.32 -9.49
N ASN A 15 -1.17 7.41 -8.66
CA ASN A 15 -1.76 7.05 -7.36
C ASN A 15 -0.70 6.47 -6.42
N GLY A 16 -1.05 6.26 -5.16
CA GLY A 16 -0.13 5.76 -4.13
C GLY A 16 0.48 4.39 -4.44
N VAL A 17 -0.24 3.51 -5.15
CA VAL A 17 0.28 2.18 -5.56
C VAL A 17 1.37 2.34 -6.61
N VAL A 18 1.14 3.17 -7.64
CA VAL A 18 2.13 3.46 -8.68
C VAL A 18 3.39 4.06 -8.06
N THR A 19 3.23 5.05 -7.17
CA THR A 19 4.37 5.64 -6.46
C THR A 19 5.15 4.61 -5.65
N SER A 20 4.46 3.73 -4.93
CA SER A 20 5.09 2.65 -4.16
C SER A 20 5.88 1.69 -5.06
N ILE A 21 5.35 1.35 -6.23
CA ILE A 21 6.02 0.50 -7.23
C ILE A 21 7.27 1.18 -7.77
N GLU A 22 7.18 2.46 -8.16
CA GLU A 22 8.31 3.23 -8.68
C GLU A 22 9.45 3.32 -7.66
N ASN A 23 9.15 3.70 -6.43
CA ASN A 23 10.13 3.74 -5.35
C ASN A 23 10.79 2.36 -5.13
N LYS A 24 9.98 1.31 -5.10
CA LYS A 24 10.46 -0.06 -4.94
C LYS A 24 11.37 -0.49 -6.09
N LYS A 25 10.95 -0.22 -7.34
CA LYS A 25 11.74 -0.51 -8.54
C LYS A 25 13.09 0.18 -8.46
N GLN A 26 13.08 1.50 -8.23
CA GLN A 26 14.28 2.32 -8.20
C GLN A 26 15.29 1.83 -7.14
N GLU A 27 14.83 1.56 -5.92
CA GLU A 27 15.72 1.10 -4.86
C GLU A 27 16.24 -0.33 -5.08
N LEU A 28 15.41 -1.24 -5.60
CA LEU A 28 15.86 -2.60 -5.94
C LEU A 28 16.89 -2.57 -7.10
N GLU A 29 16.71 -1.69 -8.09
CA GLU A 29 17.67 -1.53 -9.19
C GLU A 29 19.00 -0.93 -8.71
N LYS A 30 18.98 0.03 -7.76
CA LYS A 30 20.19 0.55 -7.09
C LYS A 30 20.96 -0.57 -6.34
N LEU A 31 20.25 -1.54 -5.78
CA LEU A 31 20.83 -2.73 -5.13
C LEU A 31 21.32 -3.78 -6.14
N GLY A 32 21.29 -3.50 -7.44
CA GLY A 32 21.77 -4.39 -8.50
C GLY A 32 20.80 -5.51 -8.90
N HIS A 33 19.49 -5.34 -8.63
CA HIS A 33 18.47 -6.31 -9.02
C HIS A 33 17.79 -5.90 -10.32
N MET A 34 17.29 -6.88 -11.06
CA MET A 34 16.49 -6.65 -12.26
C MET A 34 15.01 -6.68 -11.90
N VAL A 35 14.32 -5.58 -12.15
CA VAL A 35 12.89 -5.45 -11.89
C VAL A 35 12.12 -5.42 -13.21
N TYR A 36 11.12 -6.27 -13.31
CA TYR A 36 10.22 -6.40 -14.46
C TYR A 36 8.80 -6.10 -14.01
N ILE A 37 8.14 -5.13 -14.66
CA ILE A 37 6.76 -4.73 -14.33
C ILE A 37 5.81 -5.28 -15.37
N PHE A 38 4.71 -5.86 -14.91
CA PHE A 38 3.61 -6.35 -15.74
C PHE A 38 2.34 -5.58 -15.34
N SER A 39 1.79 -4.82 -16.29
CA SER A 39 0.63 -3.95 -16.07
C SER A 39 -0.37 -4.03 -17.22
N PRO A 40 -1.61 -3.55 -17.07
CA PRO A 40 -2.55 -3.46 -18.18
C PRO A 40 -2.04 -2.48 -19.24
N LYS A 41 -2.33 -2.78 -20.51
CA LYS A 41 -2.09 -1.83 -21.61
C LYS A 41 -3.10 -0.68 -21.54
N GLU A 42 -2.60 0.56 -21.44
CA GLU A 42 -3.43 1.76 -21.48
C GLU A 42 -3.58 2.27 -22.91
N PRO A 43 -4.82 2.60 -23.37
CA PRO A 43 -5.04 3.21 -24.68
C PRO A 43 -4.36 4.58 -24.79
N GLY A 44 -3.74 4.85 -25.92
CA GLY A 44 -3.08 6.14 -26.16
C GLY A 44 -1.75 6.32 -25.41
N TYR A 45 -1.33 5.37 -24.59
CA TYR A 45 -0.04 5.40 -23.92
C TYR A 45 0.91 4.36 -24.52
N THR A 46 2.10 4.80 -24.90
CA THR A 46 3.17 3.93 -25.38
C THR A 46 4.21 3.80 -24.28
N GLU A 47 4.40 2.59 -23.81
CA GLU A 47 5.41 2.29 -22.80
C GLU A 47 6.81 2.40 -23.42
N THR A 48 7.69 3.17 -22.80
CA THR A 48 9.08 3.40 -23.25
C THR A 48 10.13 2.75 -22.35
N GLU A 49 9.75 2.30 -21.16
CA GLU A 49 10.66 1.65 -20.23
C GLU A 49 10.94 0.19 -20.60
N LYS A 50 12.22 -0.18 -20.68
CA LYS A 50 12.68 -1.48 -21.22
C LYS A 50 12.12 -2.71 -20.49
N ASN A 51 11.85 -2.61 -19.20
CA ASN A 51 11.45 -3.75 -18.36
C ASN A 51 9.97 -3.72 -17.96
N VAL A 52 9.17 -2.92 -18.66
CA VAL A 52 7.73 -2.82 -18.44
C VAL A 52 6.98 -3.53 -19.57
N PHE A 53 6.11 -4.45 -19.22
CA PHE A 53 5.35 -5.29 -20.14
C PHE A 53 3.87 -5.03 -20.01
N SER A 54 3.30 -4.43 -21.06
CA SER A 54 1.87 -4.14 -21.14
C SER A 54 1.08 -5.38 -21.54
N ILE A 55 0.08 -5.76 -20.73
CA ILE A 55 -0.82 -6.90 -20.99
C ILE A 55 -2.10 -6.37 -21.65
N PRO A 56 -2.59 -6.97 -22.75
CA PRO A 56 -3.86 -6.55 -23.37
C PRO A 56 -5.00 -6.49 -22.36
N SER A 57 -5.76 -5.39 -22.38
CA SER A 57 -6.77 -5.10 -21.36
C SER A 57 -7.99 -4.39 -21.96
N ILE A 58 -9.13 -4.53 -21.28
CA ILE A 58 -10.36 -3.82 -21.55
C ILE A 58 -10.73 -2.93 -20.37
N LYS A 59 -11.47 -1.85 -20.60
CA LYS A 59 -11.91 -0.93 -19.56
C LYS A 59 -12.90 -1.62 -18.61
N PHE A 60 -12.73 -1.45 -17.31
CA PHE A 60 -13.70 -1.92 -16.32
C PHE A 60 -14.79 -0.85 -16.15
N ILE A 61 -16.03 -1.16 -16.56
CA ILE A 61 -17.12 -0.19 -16.65
C ILE A 61 -17.49 0.39 -15.27
N LEU A 62 -17.44 -0.41 -14.20
CA LEU A 62 -17.84 0.00 -12.85
C LEU A 62 -16.79 0.89 -12.14
N GLN A 63 -15.52 0.77 -12.51
CA GLN A 63 -14.41 1.59 -12.01
C GLN A 63 -13.46 1.88 -13.16
N PRO A 64 -13.62 3.00 -13.87
CA PRO A 64 -12.84 3.34 -15.06
C PRO A 64 -11.33 3.47 -14.85
N GLU A 65 -10.89 3.62 -13.60
CA GLU A 65 -9.48 3.67 -13.18
C GLU A 65 -8.80 2.28 -13.23
N TYR A 66 -9.60 1.21 -13.30
CA TYR A 66 -9.09 -0.17 -13.39
C TYR A 66 -9.42 -0.78 -14.75
N ARG A 67 -8.54 -1.66 -15.17
CA ARG A 67 -8.69 -2.40 -16.42
C ARG A 67 -8.67 -3.89 -16.15
N LEU A 68 -9.45 -4.64 -16.92
CA LEU A 68 -9.48 -6.09 -16.86
C LEU A 68 -8.57 -6.66 -17.94
N THR A 69 -7.65 -7.53 -17.56
CA THR A 69 -6.80 -8.23 -18.51
C THR A 69 -7.39 -9.59 -18.88
N SER A 70 -7.09 -10.04 -20.10
CA SER A 70 -7.46 -11.40 -20.55
C SER A 70 -6.84 -12.48 -19.66
N PRO A 71 -7.48 -13.67 -19.55
CA PRO A 71 -6.86 -14.82 -18.89
C PRO A 71 -5.50 -15.17 -19.52
N ILE A 72 -4.75 -16.04 -18.86
CA ILE A 72 -3.33 -16.35 -19.14
C ILE A 72 -3.05 -16.52 -20.63
N ASP A 73 -2.29 -15.59 -21.21
CA ASP A 73 -1.68 -15.75 -22.53
C ASP A 73 -0.47 -16.69 -22.42
N PRO A 74 -0.42 -17.80 -23.22
CA PRO A 74 0.76 -18.67 -23.29
C PRO A 74 2.05 -17.93 -23.63
N LYS A 75 1.99 -16.84 -24.40
CA LYS A 75 3.14 -15.97 -24.72
C LYS A 75 3.70 -15.31 -23.46
N LEU A 76 2.82 -14.82 -22.56
CA LEU A 76 3.22 -14.25 -21.29
C LEU A 76 3.93 -15.28 -20.39
N VAL A 77 3.42 -16.51 -20.34
CA VAL A 77 4.08 -17.60 -19.59
C VAL A 77 5.47 -17.89 -20.15
N LYS A 78 5.62 -17.94 -21.48
CA LYS A 78 6.93 -18.14 -22.14
C LYS A 78 7.89 -16.99 -21.83
N LEU A 79 7.40 -15.75 -21.86
CA LEU A 79 8.17 -14.56 -21.51
C LEU A 79 8.68 -14.63 -20.07
N VAL A 80 7.79 -14.85 -19.10
CA VAL A 80 8.17 -14.95 -17.68
C VAL A 80 9.18 -16.07 -17.43
N LYS A 81 9.02 -17.21 -18.12
CA LYS A 81 10.01 -18.31 -18.07
C LYS A 81 11.37 -17.89 -18.62
N LYS A 82 11.42 -17.11 -19.73
CA LYS A 82 12.66 -16.56 -20.32
C LYS A 82 13.35 -15.58 -19.38
N LEU A 83 12.60 -14.76 -18.67
CA LEU A 83 13.12 -13.76 -17.71
C LEU A 83 13.70 -14.40 -16.44
N LYS A 84 13.50 -15.71 -16.21
CA LYS A 84 14.04 -16.46 -15.06
C LYS A 84 13.77 -15.77 -13.73
N LEU A 85 12.50 -15.35 -13.50
CA LEU A 85 12.13 -14.65 -12.28
C LEU A 85 12.41 -15.52 -11.04
N ASN A 86 13.03 -14.92 -10.03
CA ASN A 86 13.27 -15.54 -8.72
C ASN A 86 12.07 -15.42 -7.79
N ILE A 87 11.33 -14.30 -7.94
CA ILE A 87 10.17 -13.96 -7.11
C ILE A 87 9.13 -13.22 -7.95
N ILE A 88 7.87 -13.40 -7.62
CA ILE A 88 6.75 -12.60 -8.15
C ILE A 88 6.15 -11.82 -7.00
N HIS A 89 6.09 -10.49 -7.13
CA HIS A 89 5.40 -9.60 -6.22
C HIS A 89 4.10 -9.11 -6.87
N VAL A 90 3.00 -9.32 -6.19
CA VAL A 90 1.67 -8.89 -6.63
C VAL A 90 1.25 -7.66 -5.81
N GLU A 91 1.00 -6.53 -6.50
CA GLU A 91 0.61 -5.28 -5.84
C GLU A 91 -0.91 -5.11 -5.74
N THR A 92 -1.66 -5.76 -6.63
CA THR A 92 -3.12 -5.69 -6.64
C THR A 92 -3.72 -7.08 -6.85
N PRO A 93 -4.82 -7.47 -6.17
CA PRO A 93 -5.36 -8.83 -6.21
C PRO A 93 -6.33 -9.07 -7.38
N PHE A 94 -6.42 -8.15 -8.36
CA PHE A 94 -7.36 -8.25 -9.45
C PHE A 94 -6.84 -9.11 -10.61
N THR A 95 -7.01 -8.66 -11.84
CA THR A 95 -6.78 -9.49 -13.02
C THR A 95 -5.31 -9.76 -13.26
N VAL A 96 -4.45 -8.73 -13.30
CA VAL A 96 -3.00 -8.88 -13.51
C VAL A 96 -2.34 -9.61 -12.34
N GLY A 97 -2.72 -9.24 -11.12
CA GLY A 97 -2.20 -9.93 -9.94
C GLY A 97 -2.60 -11.40 -9.89
N SER A 98 -3.83 -11.74 -10.29
CA SER A 98 -4.28 -13.13 -10.40
C SER A 98 -3.50 -13.90 -11.47
N VAL A 99 -3.23 -13.26 -12.63
CA VAL A 99 -2.40 -13.83 -13.69
C VAL A 99 -0.97 -14.09 -13.19
N GLY A 100 -0.36 -13.11 -12.52
CA GLY A 100 0.98 -13.26 -11.91
C GLY A 100 1.06 -14.45 -10.95
N ARG A 101 0.09 -14.57 -10.05
CA ARG A 101 -0.02 -15.69 -9.11
C ARG A 101 -0.20 -17.05 -9.81
N MET A 102 -1.01 -17.10 -10.88
CA MET A 102 -1.22 -18.34 -11.65
C MET A 102 0.06 -18.76 -12.38
N ILE A 103 0.79 -17.81 -12.98
CA ILE A 103 2.10 -18.07 -13.62
C ILE A 103 3.11 -18.55 -12.58
N ALA A 104 3.18 -17.89 -11.44
CA ALA A 104 4.05 -18.28 -10.32
C ALA A 104 3.82 -19.73 -9.88
N ARG A 105 2.55 -20.11 -9.72
CA ARG A 105 2.18 -21.53 -9.41
C ARG A 105 2.66 -22.50 -10.48
N LYS A 106 2.44 -22.17 -11.77
CA LYS A 106 2.85 -23.02 -12.90
C LYS A 106 4.37 -23.17 -12.99
N LEU A 107 5.12 -22.11 -12.75
CA LEU A 107 6.58 -22.09 -12.83
C LEU A 107 7.26 -22.39 -11.48
N LYS A 108 6.50 -22.60 -10.41
CA LYS A 108 6.97 -22.85 -9.05
C LYS A 108 7.84 -21.70 -8.51
N ILE A 109 7.49 -20.45 -8.82
CA ILE A 109 8.13 -19.23 -8.32
C ILE A 109 7.42 -18.81 -7.02
N PRO A 110 8.11 -18.33 -5.95
CA PRO A 110 7.45 -17.82 -4.76
C PRO A 110 6.68 -16.53 -5.06
N VAL A 111 5.58 -16.30 -4.31
CA VAL A 111 4.69 -15.15 -4.48
C VAL A 111 4.58 -14.35 -3.19
N VAL A 112 4.91 -13.07 -3.25
CA VAL A 112 4.63 -12.09 -2.21
C VAL A 112 3.49 -11.19 -2.68
N HIS A 113 2.60 -10.77 -1.79
CA HIS A 113 1.53 -9.82 -2.09
C HIS A 113 1.53 -8.67 -1.09
N THR A 114 1.53 -7.43 -1.59
CA THR A 114 1.28 -6.23 -0.76
C THR A 114 -0.20 -5.86 -0.83
N TYR A 115 -0.84 -5.76 0.33
CA TYR A 115 -2.26 -5.45 0.45
C TYR A 115 -2.48 -3.94 0.58
N HIS A 116 -2.53 -3.22 -0.54
CA HIS A 116 -2.59 -1.75 -0.56
C HIS A 116 -3.95 -1.14 -0.23
N THR A 117 -5.05 -1.89 -0.42
CA THR A 117 -6.40 -1.32 -0.35
C THR A 117 -7.32 -2.21 0.47
N LEU A 118 -7.99 -1.62 1.44
CA LEU A 118 -9.06 -2.27 2.22
C LEU A 118 -10.34 -2.39 1.39
N PHE A 119 -10.35 -3.29 0.39
CA PHE A 119 -11.49 -3.48 -0.51
C PHE A 119 -12.85 -3.59 0.18
N PRO A 120 -12.98 -4.27 1.35
CA PRO A 120 -14.25 -4.35 2.06
C PRO A 120 -14.81 -2.99 2.48
N GLU A 121 -13.95 -1.99 2.71
CA GLU A 121 -14.39 -0.64 3.09
C GLU A 121 -14.85 0.20 1.89
N TYR A 122 -14.50 -0.22 0.65
CA TYR A 122 -14.86 0.48 -0.59
C TYR A 122 -16.05 -0.13 -1.34
N VAL A 123 -16.69 -1.20 -0.82
CA VAL A 123 -17.82 -1.87 -1.47
C VAL A 123 -19.06 -0.99 -1.59
N HIS A 124 -19.18 0.09 -0.81
CA HIS A 124 -20.28 1.06 -0.91
C HIS A 124 -20.32 1.78 -2.26
N TYR A 125 -19.21 1.89 -2.99
CA TYR A 125 -19.17 2.42 -4.35
C TYR A 125 -19.87 1.51 -5.38
N LEU A 126 -20.06 0.23 -5.07
CA LEU A 126 -20.74 -0.71 -5.97
C LEU A 126 -22.28 -0.54 -6.00
N ARG A 127 -22.84 0.37 -5.17
CA ARG A 127 -24.30 0.60 -5.04
C ARG A 127 -25.10 -0.66 -4.73
N LEU A 128 -24.49 -1.65 -4.10
CA LEU A 128 -25.10 -2.90 -3.64
C LEU A 128 -25.20 -2.91 -2.09
N PRO A 129 -26.10 -3.71 -1.48
CA PRO A 129 -26.20 -3.78 -0.03
C PRO A 129 -24.90 -4.15 0.64
N VAL A 130 -24.37 -3.25 1.50
CA VAL A 130 -23.08 -3.41 2.19
C VAL A 130 -23.04 -4.67 3.06
N ALA A 131 -24.18 -5.03 3.66
CA ALA A 131 -24.30 -6.23 4.50
C ALA A 131 -23.95 -7.53 3.77
N ILE A 132 -24.12 -7.58 2.44
CA ILE A 132 -23.78 -8.75 1.60
C ILE A 132 -22.40 -8.59 0.98
N THR A 133 -22.10 -7.39 0.47
CA THR A 133 -20.87 -7.13 -0.30
C THR A 133 -19.62 -7.11 0.57
N LYS A 134 -19.69 -6.60 1.80
CA LYS A 134 -18.54 -6.52 2.72
C LYS A 134 -18.02 -7.91 3.13
N PRO A 135 -18.84 -8.85 3.65
CA PRO A 135 -18.37 -10.21 3.98
C PRO A 135 -17.86 -10.98 2.75
N PHE A 136 -18.42 -10.73 1.57
CA PHE A 136 -17.94 -11.34 0.33
C PHE A 136 -16.55 -10.81 -0.04
N ALA A 137 -16.33 -9.50 0.04
CA ALA A 137 -15.04 -8.87 -0.22
C ALA A 137 -13.95 -9.32 0.77
N GLU A 138 -14.30 -9.51 2.06
CA GLU A 138 -13.42 -10.06 3.09
C GLU A 138 -12.97 -11.49 2.74
N LYS A 139 -13.92 -12.37 2.40
CA LYS A 139 -13.63 -13.75 1.98
C LYS A 139 -12.78 -13.80 0.71
N LEU A 140 -13.05 -12.91 -0.26
CA LEU A 140 -12.28 -12.83 -1.51
C LEU A 140 -10.84 -12.39 -1.22
N SER A 141 -10.65 -11.37 -0.37
CA SER A 141 -9.34 -10.90 0.07
C SER A 141 -8.55 -12.01 0.77
N ALA A 142 -9.17 -12.70 1.73
CA ALA A 142 -8.55 -13.82 2.43
C ALA A 142 -8.21 -14.97 1.47
N HIS A 143 -9.10 -15.32 0.55
CA HIS A 143 -8.86 -16.35 -0.45
C HIS A 143 -7.66 -16.03 -1.35
N PHE A 144 -7.53 -14.77 -1.80
CA PHE A 144 -6.40 -14.34 -2.60
C PHE A 144 -5.10 -14.42 -1.79
N CYS A 145 -5.06 -13.82 -0.60
CA CYS A 145 -3.90 -13.80 0.28
C CYS A 145 -3.43 -15.22 0.65
N ASN A 146 -4.37 -16.12 0.97
CA ASN A 146 -4.04 -17.52 1.33
C ASN A 146 -3.45 -18.34 0.18
N LYS A 147 -3.52 -17.86 -1.05
CA LYS A 147 -2.85 -18.47 -2.21
C LYS A 147 -1.49 -17.87 -2.56
N CYS A 148 -1.05 -16.85 -1.84
CA CYS A 148 0.31 -16.31 -1.88
C CYS A 148 1.20 -17.04 -0.86
N ASP A 149 2.52 -16.89 -0.96
CA ASP A 149 3.45 -17.49 0.02
C ASP A 149 3.65 -16.54 1.22
N TYR A 150 3.64 -15.23 0.99
CA TYR A 150 3.84 -14.20 2.00
C TYR A 150 2.99 -12.95 1.72
N ILE A 151 2.57 -12.25 2.78
CA ILE A 151 1.78 -11.03 2.69
C ILE A 151 2.52 -9.87 3.34
N ILE A 152 2.55 -8.73 2.66
CA ILE A 152 3.00 -7.46 3.19
C ILE A 152 1.77 -6.61 3.49
N SER A 153 1.67 -6.12 4.70
CA SER A 153 0.64 -5.18 5.14
C SER A 153 1.23 -3.78 5.27
N PRO A 154 0.55 -2.72 4.82
CA PRO A 154 1.04 -1.35 4.95
C PRO A 154 0.95 -0.82 6.40
N SER A 155 0.12 -1.43 7.26
CA SER A 155 -0.09 -0.99 8.64
C SER A 155 -0.44 -2.16 9.56
N THR A 156 -0.31 -1.93 10.86
CA THR A 156 -0.65 -2.90 11.91
C THR A 156 -2.14 -3.22 11.92
N ASP A 157 -2.98 -2.21 11.70
CA ASP A 157 -4.43 -2.42 11.66
C ASP A 157 -4.85 -3.25 10.44
N VAL A 158 -4.33 -2.96 9.25
CA VAL A 158 -4.57 -3.79 8.05
C VAL A 158 -4.14 -5.23 8.27
N LYS A 159 -3.01 -5.48 8.96
CA LYS A 159 -2.60 -6.84 9.35
C LYS A 159 -3.65 -7.49 10.25
N THR A 160 -4.13 -6.77 11.26
CA THR A 160 -5.18 -7.26 12.19
C THR A 160 -6.46 -7.60 11.44
N GLN A 161 -6.88 -6.74 10.51
CA GLN A 161 -8.06 -7.00 9.68
C GLN A 161 -7.87 -8.22 8.77
N LEU A 162 -6.72 -8.38 8.12
CA LEU A 162 -6.45 -9.56 7.31
C LEU A 162 -6.50 -10.87 8.10
N LEU A 163 -6.00 -10.85 9.36
CA LEU A 163 -6.13 -11.99 10.27
C LEU A 163 -7.60 -12.29 10.60
N ARG A 164 -8.42 -11.24 10.84
CA ARG A 164 -9.88 -11.38 11.07
C ARG A 164 -10.60 -11.94 9.85
N TYR A 165 -10.19 -11.57 8.62
CA TYR A 165 -10.74 -12.13 7.38
C TYR A 165 -10.37 -13.60 7.17
N GLY A 166 -9.46 -14.16 7.97
CA GLY A 166 -9.03 -15.57 7.91
C GLY A 166 -7.79 -15.79 7.03
N VAL A 167 -6.92 -14.81 6.89
CA VAL A 167 -5.60 -15.00 6.28
C VAL A 167 -4.71 -15.81 7.22
N LYS A 168 -4.17 -16.92 6.70
CA LYS A 168 -3.33 -17.90 7.44
C LYS A 168 -1.86 -17.85 7.04
N LYS A 169 -1.51 -16.99 6.09
CA LYS A 169 -0.14 -16.82 5.60
C LYS A 169 0.64 -15.87 6.50
N PRO A 170 1.98 -15.96 6.54
CA PRO A 170 2.80 -14.99 7.23
C PRO A 170 2.49 -13.57 6.74
N ILE A 171 2.32 -12.63 7.68
CA ILE A 171 2.06 -11.21 7.40
C ILE A 171 3.07 -10.37 8.14
N THR A 172 3.85 -9.56 7.42
CA THR A 172 4.73 -8.54 8.01
C THR A 172 4.23 -7.15 7.66
N VAL A 173 4.28 -6.25 8.63
CA VAL A 173 3.98 -4.83 8.43
C VAL A 173 5.21 -4.17 7.82
N VAL A 174 5.09 -3.74 6.57
CA VAL A 174 6.08 -2.92 5.89
C VAL A 174 5.33 -1.78 5.22
N PRO A 175 5.38 -0.59 5.80
CA PRO A 175 4.79 0.61 5.22
C PRO A 175 5.41 0.94 3.87
N SER A 176 4.65 1.58 2.98
CA SER A 176 5.19 2.06 1.71
C SER A 176 6.23 3.15 1.95
N GLY A 177 7.36 3.03 1.29
CA GLY A 177 8.39 4.06 1.36
C GLY A 177 7.98 5.34 0.62
N ILE A 178 8.38 6.47 1.14
CA ILE A 178 8.13 7.78 0.54
C ILE A 178 9.46 8.41 0.15
N SER A 179 9.61 8.74 -1.15
CA SER A 179 10.68 9.62 -1.61
C SER A 179 10.31 11.05 -1.29
N PHE A 180 11.18 11.72 -0.57
CA PHE A 180 11.05 13.13 -0.26
C PHE A 180 11.95 13.95 -1.18
N ASP A 181 11.38 15.00 -1.77
CA ASP A 181 12.15 15.96 -2.54
C ASP A 181 12.66 17.06 -1.62
N ILE A 182 13.95 17.02 -1.30
CA ILE A 182 14.62 17.94 -0.36
C ILE A 182 14.64 19.39 -0.91
N THR A 183 14.50 19.58 -2.21
CA THR A 183 14.59 20.91 -2.87
C THR A 183 13.48 21.86 -2.43
N TYR A 184 12.41 21.39 -1.84
CA TYR A 184 11.23 22.20 -1.48
C TYR A 184 11.03 22.44 0.03
N LYS A 185 12.06 22.23 0.85
CA LYS A 185 11.97 22.49 2.30
C LYS A 185 11.94 23.99 2.67
N CYS A 186 11.95 24.90 1.71
CA CYS A 186 11.98 26.34 1.98
C CYS A 186 10.57 26.91 2.06
N PHE A 187 10.32 27.71 3.09
CA PHE A 187 9.11 28.51 3.24
C PHE A 187 8.85 29.35 1.98
N ASP A 188 7.66 29.19 1.38
CA ASP A 188 7.29 29.85 0.12
C ASP A 188 6.39 31.07 0.39
N ARG A 189 7.03 32.22 0.63
CA ARG A 189 6.34 33.46 0.87
C ARG A 189 5.48 33.91 -0.32
N SER A 190 5.96 33.69 -1.54
CA SER A 190 5.24 34.09 -2.75
C SER A 190 3.93 33.35 -2.92
N LEU A 191 3.90 32.06 -2.51
CA LEU A 191 2.68 31.26 -2.53
C LEU A 191 1.67 31.75 -1.48
N ARG A 192 2.13 32.10 -0.27
CA ARG A 192 1.24 32.68 0.76
C ARG A 192 0.56 33.94 0.26
N GLU A 193 1.32 34.87 -0.33
CA GLU A 193 0.82 36.12 -0.89
C GLU A 193 -0.21 35.84 -2.02
N SER A 194 0.07 34.92 -2.92
CA SER A 194 -0.86 34.56 -4.00
C SER A 194 -2.16 33.91 -3.53
N LEU A 195 -2.13 33.26 -2.36
CA LEU A 195 -3.31 32.66 -1.69
C LEU A 195 -4.05 33.68 -0.79
N GLY A 196 -3.60 34.96 -0.73
CA GLY A 196 -4.19 35.98 0.12
C GLY A 196 -3.98 35.73 1.62
N ILE A 197 -2.93 34.99 2.01
CA ILE A 197 -2.62 34.65 3.39
C ILE A 197 -1.67 35.72 3.94
N LYS A 198 -2.09 36.41 5.01
CA LYS A 198 -1.29 37.44 5.66
C LYS A 198 -0.17 36.82 6.50
N THR A 199 0.86 37.62 6.79
CA THR A 199 2.05 37.14 7.53
C THR A 199 1.72 36.67 8.95
N GLU A 200 0.78 37.36 9.61
CA GLU A 200 0.32 37.02 10.96
C GLU A 200 -0.63 35.82 11.04
N GLU A 201 -1.21 35.38 9.91
CA GLU A 201 -2.16 34.29 9.90
C GLU A 201 -1.44 32.93 9.97
N LYS A 202 -1.94 32.02 10.80
CA LYS A 202 -1.49 30.63 10.88
C LYS A 202 -2.31 29.76 9.95
N VAL A 203 -1.64 28.89 9.22
CA VAL A 203 -2.25 28.02 8.20
C VAL A 203 -2.34 26.60 8.70
N LEU A 204 -3.56 26.10 8.86
CA LEU A 204 -3.85 24.67 9.02
C LEU A 204 -3.99 24.06 7.64
N LEU A 205 -3.20 23.03 7.33
CA LEU A 205 -3.15 22.40 6.01
C LEU A 205 -3.77 20.99 6.04
N PHE A 206 -4.58 20.69 5.05
CA PHE A 206 -4.96 19.35 4.65
C PHE A 206 -4.52 19.09 3.21
N VAL A 207 -3.96 17.91 2.95
CA VAL A 207 -3.60 17.46 1.61
C VAL A 207 -4.22 16.10 1.36
N GLY A 208 -4.97 15.93 0.25
CA GLY A 208 -5.57 14.65 -0.11
C GLY A 208 -6.74 14.76 -1.07
N ARG A 209 -7.28 13.60 -1.50
CA ARG A 209 -8.51 13.55 -2.29
C ARG A 209 -9.68 14.07 -1.47
N LEU A 210 -10.50 14.96 -2.05
CA LEU A 210 -11.70 15.46 -1.39
C LEU A 210 -12.83 14.42 -1.53
N GLY A 211 -12.72 13.34 -0.75
CA GLY A 211 -13.69 12.26 -0.65
C GLY A 211 -14.37 12.23 0.72
N LYS A 212 -15.56 11.61 0.80
CA LYS A 212 -16.32 11.49 2.06
C LYS A 212 -15.51 10.77 3.15
N GLU A 213 -14.72 9.77 2.76
CA GLU A 213 -13.86 8.97 3.65
C GLU A 213 -12.74 9.78 4.33
N LYS A 214 -12.40 10.96 3.78
CA LYS A 214 -11.39 11.85 4.34
C LYS A 214 -11.91 12.73 5.46
N ASN A 215 -13.22 12.72 5.69
CA ASN A 215 -13.89 13.39 6.81
C ASN A 215 -13.52 14.90 6.95
N ILE A 216 -13.42 15.59 5.79
CA ILE A 216 -13.02 17.00 5.75
C ILE A 216 -14.12 17.90 6.35
N GLU A 217 -15.38 17.43 6.34
CA GLU A 217 -16.49 18.12 7.06
C GLU A 217 -16.13 18.34 8.52
N PHE A 218 -15.54 17.32 9.18
CA PHE A 218 -15.06 17.45 10.55
C PHE A 218 -13.98 18.54 10.70
N LEU A 219 -13.04 18.64 9.74
CA LEU A 219 -12.00 19.67 9.76
C LEU A 219 -12.60 21.07 9.61
N ILE A 220 -13.61 21.24 8.75
CA ILE A 220 -14.32 22.52 8.55
C ILE A 220 -15.12 22.89 9.79
N ASP A 221 -15.84 21.94 10.40
CA ASP A 221 -16.60 22.20 11.65
C ASP A 221 -15.66 22.53 12.83
N SER A 222 -14.52 21.81 12.94
CA SER A 222 -13.45 22.10 13.88
C SER A 222 -12.89 23.50 13.68
N PHE A 223 -12.54 23.83 12.43
CA PHE A 223 -12.02 25.14 12.05
C PHE A 223 -13.01 26.28 12.35
N SER A 224 -14.30 26.08 12.10
CA SER A 224 -15.36 27.05 12.44
C SER A 224 -15.35 27.44 13.92
N LYS A 225 -15.13 26.47 14.82
CA LYS A 225 -15.01 26.74 16.26
C LYS A 225 -13.69 27.42 16.60
N LEU A 226 -12.57 26.97 16.01
CA LEU A 226 -11.24 27.58 16.23
C LEU A 226 -11.22 29.04 15.79
N LYS A 227 -11.84 29.37 14.67
CA LYS A 227 -11.88 30.73 14.12
C LYS A 227 -12.57 31.72 15.06
N LYS A 228 -13.56 31.28 15.85
CA LYS A 228 -14.21 32.10 16.90
C LYS A 228 -13.28 32.40 18.06
N MET A 229 -12.29 31.54 18.32
CA MET A 229 -11.33 31.67 19.41
C MET A 229 -10.04 32.40 18.98
N ASN A 230 -9.64 32.21 17.71
CA ASN A 230 -8.45 32.84 17.13
C ASN A 230 -8.75 33.29 15.70
N HIS A 231 -8.81 34.59 15.49
CA HIS A 231 -9.15 35.19 14.20
C HIS A 231 -8.02 35.12 13.16
N ALA A 232 -6.77 34.92 13.59
CA ALA A 232 -5.60 34.82 12.69
C ALA A 232 -5.33 33.41 12.20
N LEU A 233 -6.38 32.70 11.74
CA LEU A 233 -6.28 31.33 11.20
C LEU A 233 -6.83 31.22 9.78
N LYS A 234 -6.20 30.38 8.95
CA LYS A 234 -6.67 29.93 7.65
C LYS A 234 -6.69 28.41 7.60
N LEU A 235 -7.64 27.84 6.88
CA LEU A 235 -7.67 26.42 6.53
C LEU A 235 -7.39 26.26 5.04
N LEU A 236 -6.30 25.58 4.68
CA LEU A 236 -5.89 25.35 3.31
C LEU A 236 -6.14 23.87 2.94
N LEU A 237 -7.05 23.64 1.99
CA LEU A 237 -7.45 22.34 1.49
C LEU A 237 -6.84 22.12 0.10
N VAL A 238 -5.82 21.25 0.04
CA VAL A 238 -5.11 20.91 -1.20
C VAL A 238 -5.59 19.55 -1.71
N GLY A 239 -6.15 19.56 -2.91
CA GLY A 239 -6.67 18.36 -3.58
C GLY A 239 -7.97 18.63 -4.31
N ASN A 240 -8.47 17.57 -4.98
CA ASN A 240 -9.75 17.59 -5.66
C ASN A 240 -10.49 16.27 -5.40
N GLY A 241 -11.80 16.22 -5.67
CA GLY A 241 -12.57 15.00 -5.50
C GLY A 241 -14.07 15.20 -5.59
N PRO A 242 -14.85 14.11 -5.60
CA PRO A 242 -16.30 14.15 -5.82
C PRO A 242 -17.07 14.86 -4.69
N TYR A 243 -16.45 15.04 -3.54
CA TYR A 243 -17.09 15.63 -2.36
C TYR A 243 -16.87 17.16 -2.26
N LYS A 244 -16.08 17.76 -3.19
CA LYS A 244 -15.72 19.19 -3.16
C LYS A 244 -16.94 20.11 -3.05
N GLY A 245 -17.97 19.91 -3.87
CA GLY A 245 -19.16 20.74 -3.86
C GLY A 245 -19.94 20.71 -2.53
N VAL A 246 -19.93 19.56 -1.81
CA VAL A 246 -20.54 19.44 -0.48
C VAL A 246 -19.74 20.27 0.54
N LEU A 247 -18.41 20.23 0.47
CA LEU A 247 -17.52 20.98 1.36
C LEU A 247 -17.63 22.49 1.11
N GLU A 248 -17.69 22.94 -0.14
CA GLU A 248 -17.91 24.35 -0.50
C GLU A 248 -19.26 24.86 0.02
N ALA A 249 -20.32 24.06 -0.08
CA ALA A 249 -21.64 24.39 0.47
C ALA A 249 -21.59 24.50 2.03
N GLN A 250 -20.82 23.64 2.71
CA GLN A 250 -20.62 23.71 4.16
C GLN A 250 -19.87 24.99 4.55
N VAL A 251 -18.79 25.33 3.86
CA VAL A 251 -18.00 26.56 4.09
C VAL A 251 -18.90 27.79 3.94
N LYS A 252 -19.70 27.87 2.87
CA LYS A 252 -20.65 28.96 2.64
C LYS A 252 -21.71 29.06 3.74
N ARG A 253 -22.29 27.93 4.16
CA ARG A 253 -23.28 27.91 5.26
C ARG A 253 -22.72 28.42 6.57
N LEU A 254 -21.40 28.24 6.80
CA LEU A 254 -20.69 28.66 8.03
C LEU A 254 -20.12 30.08 7.90
N GLY A 255 -20.20 30.74 6.74
CA GLY A 255 -19.66 32.09 6.47
C GLY A 255 -18.12 32.13 6.53
N LEU A 256 -17.45 31.09 6.01
CA LEU A 256 -16.00 30.91 6.08
C LEU A 256 -15.30 31.02 4.72
N GLU A 257 -15.96 31.62 3.70
CA GLU A 257 -15.45 31.69 2.33
C GLU A 257 -14.11 32.43 2.22
N ASN A 258 -13.85 33.38 3.14
CA ASN A 258 -12.59 34.09 3.16
C ASN A 258 -11.48 33.40 3.95
N GLU A 259 -11.81 32.40 4.76
CA GLU A 259 -10.91 31.71 5.69
C GLU A 259 -10.51 30.30 5.23
N VAL A 260 -11.37 29.64 4.44
CA VAL A 260 -11.11 28.32 3.91
C VAL A 260 -10.74 28.41 2.42
N ILE A 261 -9.52 27.99 2.11
CA ILE A 261 -8.95 28.09 0.77
C ILE A 261 -8.95 26.70 0.12
N PHE A 262 -9.62 26.55 -1.02
CA PHE A 262 -9.58 25.33 -1.86
C PHE A 262 -8.54 25.53 -2.97
N ALA A 263 -7.34 24.98 -2.82
CA ALA A 263 -6.26 25.09 -3.81
C ALA A 263 -6.48 24.22 -5.07
N GLY A 264 -7.43 23.28 -5.02
CA GLY A 264 -7.67 22.34 -6.13
C GLY A 264 -6.60 21.26 -6.24
N TYR A 265 -6.57 20.59 -7.39
CA TYR A 265 -5.57 19.56 -7.68
C TYR A 265 -4.21 20.20 -7.95
N ILE A 266 -3.21 19.78 -7.19
CA ILE A 266 -1.82 20.22 -7.32
C ILE A 266 -0.96 19.01 -7.72
N PRO A 267 -0.15 19.10 -8.80
CA PRO A 267 0.79 18.03 -9.16
C PRO A 267 1.78 17.75 -8.03
N ARG A 268 2.18 16.47 -7.88
CA ARG A 268 3.01 16.00 -6.77
C ARG A 268 4.29 16.84 -6.56
N VAL A 269 4.95 17.21 -7.64
CA VAL A 269 6.18 18.03 -7.60
C VAL A 269 5.94 19.42 -7.00
N ALA A 270 4.74 19.96 -7.11
CA ALA A 270 4.40 21.29 -6.60
C ALA A 270 3.74 21.25 -5.20
N VAL A 271 3.27 20.07 -4.74
CA VAL A 271 2.55 19.99 -3.45
C VAL A 271 3.44 20.34 -2.26
N TYR A 272 4.75 20.11 -2.35
CA TYR A 272 5.70 20.44 -1.29
C TYR A 272 5.76 21.95 -0.97
N ARG A 273 5.50 22.81 -1.95
CA ARG A 273 5.37 24.27 -1.71
C ARG A 273 4.20 24.60 -0.79
N TYR A 274 3.12 23.83 -0.86
CA TYR A 274 1.96 23.99 0.02
C TYR A 274 2.26 23.52 1.45
N TYR A 275 2.99 22.41 1.62
CA TYR A 275 3.50 22.03 2.93
C TYR A 275 4.40 23.13 3.51
N ALA A 276 5.35 23.64 2.73
CA ALA A 276 6.26 24.71 3.17
C ALA A 276 5.55 26.04 3.47
N THR A 277 4.33 26.24 3.00
CA THR A 277 3.52 27.44 3.22
C THR A 277 2.72 27.38 4.53
N ALA A 278 2.51 26.20 5.09
CA ALA A 278 1.67 25.95 6.25
C ALA A 278 2.44 26.03 7.58
N ASP A 279 1.69 26.13 8.67
CA ASP A 279 2.21 26.14 10.05
C ASP A 279 1.90 24.83 10.78
N MET A 280 0.87 24.08 10.34
CA MET A 280 0.46 22.82 10.95
C MET A 280 -0.28 21.96 9.94
N PHE A 281 -0.11 20.66 10.01
CA PHE A 281 -0.89 19.68 9.25
C PHE A 281 -2.02 19.12 10.09
N VAL A 282 -3.25 19.12 9.56
CA VAL A 282 -4.45 18.60 10.22
C VAL A 282 -5.07 17.48 9.40
N PHE A 283 -5.45 16.37 10.06
CA PHE A 283 -5.91 15.19 9.35
C PHE A 283 -7.03 14.47 10.11
N ALA A 284 -8.14 14.19 9.44
CA ALA A 284 -9.31 13.57 10.08
C ALA A 284 -9.86 12.34 9.35
N SER A 285 -9.11 11.77 8.40
CA SER A 285 -9.53 10.55 7.70
C SER A 285 -9.66 9.39 8.67
N VAL A 286 -10.77 8.65 8.54
CA VAL A 286 -11.08 7.51 9.44
C VAL A 286 -10.84 6.15 8.77
N THR A 287 -10.47 6.14 7.48
CA THR A 287 -10.24 4.92 6.69
C THR A 287 -8.96 5.03 5.87
N GLU A 288 -7.83 4.99 6.53
CA GLU A 288 -6.52 4.98 5.87
C GLU A 288 -5.88 3.59 5.93
N THR A 289 -5.24 3.20 4.84
CA THR A 289 -4.32 2.06 4.89
C THR A 289 -2.96 2.48 5.43
N GLN A 290 -2.55 3.72 5.19
CA GLN A 290 -1.24 4.24 5.59
C GLN A 290 -1.16 5.77 5.50
N GLY A 291 -1.88 6.64 5.74
CA GLY A 291 -1.79 8.11 5.77
C GLY A 291 -0.47 8.76 5.31
N LEU A 292 0.05 8.44 4.13
CA LEU A 292 1.38 8.87 3.65
C LEU A 292 1.58 10.39 3.65
N VAL A 293 0.51 11.15 3.43
CA VAL A 293 0.53 12.64 3.46
C VAL A 293 0.94 13.20 4.84
N ILE A 294 0.75 12.42 5.91
CA ILE A 294 1.20 12.77 7.26
C ILE A 294 2.73 12.77 7.31
N LEU A 295 3.37 11.75 6.74
CA LEU A 295 4.83 11.67 6.68
C LEU A 295 5.41 12.74 5.74
N GLU A 296 4.72 13.10 4.65
CA GLU A 296 5.10 14.23 3.79
C GLU A 296 5.08 15.54 4.58
N ALA A 297 4.04 15.77 5.37
CA ALA A 297 3.93 16.95 6.24
C ALA A 297 5.05 16.98 7.30
N MET A 298 5.29 15.86 7.99
CA MET A 298 6.38 15.72 8.96
C MET A 298 7.75 15.96 8.35
N PHE A 299 8.00 15.42 7.16
CA PHE A 299 9.25 15.66 6.44
C PHE A 299 9.45 17.13 6.09
N CYS A 300 8.38 17.86 5.78
CA CYS A 300 8.40 19.30 5.53
C CYS A 300 8.47 20.16 6.81
N GLY A 301 8.63 19.55 7.98
CA GLY A 301 8.76 20.25 9.26
C GLY A 301 7.42 20.76 9.80
N LEU A 302 6.29 20.13 9.48
CA LEU A 302 5.00 20.52 10.04
C LEU A 302 4.66 19.69 11.27
N PRO A 303 4.30 20.31 12.39
CA PRO A 303 3.61 19.63 13.48
C PRO A 303 2.29 19.03 12.97
N VAL A 304 1.94 17.85 13.46
CA VAL A 304 0.74 17.12 13.02
C VAL A 304 -0.25 16.98 14.17
N VAL A 305 -1.52 17.27 13.87
CA VAL A 305 -2.66 16.89 14.71
C VAL A 305 -3.62 16.07 13.87
N ALA A 306 -3.84 14.82 14.26
CA ALA A 306 -4.66 13.90 13.48
C ALA A 306 -5.70 13.18 14.33
N VAL A 307 -6.81 12.80 13.72
CA VAL A 307 -7.78 11.88 14.32
C VAL A 307 -7.17 10.49 14.34
N LYS A 308 -7.25 9.84 15.48
CA LYS A 308 -6.79 8.46 15.70
C LYS A 308 -7.62 7.50 14.85
N ALA A 309 -7.00 6.88 13.88
CA ALA A 309 -7.64 5.96 12.95
C ALA A 309 -6.64 4.95 12.38
N SER A 310 -7.19 3.90 11.75
CA SER A 310 -6.43 2.89 11.01
C SER A 310 -5.41 3.55 10.06
N GLY A 311 -4.16 3.07 10.07
CA GLY A 311 -3.09 3.57 9.23
C GLY A 311 -2.53 4.94 9.62
N VAL A 312 -3.22 5.72 10.46
CA VAL A 312 -2.74 6.99 11.02
C VAL A 312 -1.88 6.75 12.26
N GLU A 313 -2.29 5.81 13.11
CA GLU A 313 -1.58 5.45 14.34
C GLU A 313 -0.16 4.92 14.10
N ASP A 314 0.06 4.29 12.96
CA ASP A 314 1.40 3.83 12.58
C ASP A 314 2.32 4.97 12.10
N MET A 315 1.77 6.15 11.76
CA MET A 315 2.52 7.31 11.25
C MET A 315 2.90 8.27 12.36
N VAL A 316 2.00 8.56 13.30
CA VAL A 316 2.17 9.53 14.37
C VAL A 316 2.43 8.83 15.70
N GLU A 317 3.52 9.17 16.37
CA GLU A 317 3.77 8.79 17.77
C GLU A 317 3.15 9.87 18.66
N ASP A 318 2.01 9.51 19.30
CA ASP A 318 1.20 10.46 20.08
C ASP A 318 1.99 11.14 21.21
N GLY A 319 1.95 12.47 21.25
CA GLY A 319 2.70 13.30 22.21
C GLY A 319 4.21 13.39 21.93
N ILE A 320 4.75 12.72 20.91
CA ILE A 320 6.17 12.68 20.56
C ILE A 320 6.44 13.35 19.21
N SER A 321 5.79 12.89 18.13
CA SER A 321 5.94 13.43 16.78
C SER A 321 4.69 14.18 16.28
N GLY A 322 3.65 14.27 17.09
CA GLY A 322 2.37 14.93 16.82
C GLY A 322 1.34 14.53 17.85
N PHE A 323 0.10 14.92 17.65
CA PHE A 323 -1.02 14.48 18.48
C PHE A 323 -2.00 13.59 17.71
N LEU A 324 -2.48 12.53 18.39
CA LEU A 324 -3.61 11.72 17.98
C LEU A 324 -4.80 11.98 18.90
N THR A 325 -5.96 12.29 18.34
CA THR A 325 -7.18 12.53 19.12
C THR A 325 -8.29 11.58 18.73
N PRO A 326 -9.23 11.27 19.60
CA PRO A 326 -10.48 10.66 19.16
C PRO A 326 -11.20 11.59 18.17
N LEU A 327 -12.25 11.09 17.53
CA LEU A 327 -13.12 11.89 16.65
C LEU A 327 -14.03 12.79 17.50
N ASP A 328 -13.40 13.77 18.15
CA ASP A 328 -14.03 14.79 19.00
C ASP A 328 -13.46 16.16 18.66
N ILE A 329 -14.33 17.07 18.22
CA ILE A 329 -13.92 18.42 17.78
C ILE A 329 -13.27 19.23 18.92
N ASN A 330 -13.73 19.09 20.14
CA ASN A 330 -13.23 19.89 21.26
C ASN A 330 -11.81 19.45 21.63
N LEU A 331 -11.58 18.14 21.75
CA LEU A 331 -10.25 17.59 22.01
C LEU A 331 -9.29 17.87 20.83
N PHE A 332 -9.77 17.73 19.59
CA PHE A 332 -8.97 18.06 18.40
C PHE A 332 -8.53 19.53 18.40
N ASN A 333 -9.45 20.45 18.69
CA ASN A 333 -9.18 21.88 18.77
C ASN A 333 -8.26 22.22 19.94
N GLU A 334 -8.43 21.58 21.11
CA GLU A 334 -7.53 21.74 22.24
C GLU A 334 -6.07 21.43 21.85
N LYS A 335 -5.85 20.30 21.15
CA LYS A 335 -4.51 19.91 20.70
C LYS A 335 -3.93 20.87 19.64
N ILE A 336 -4.75 21.37 18.73
CA ILE A 336 -4.33 22.41 17.78
C ILE A 336 -3.87 23.67 18.51
N LEU A 337 -4.68 24.17 19.46
CA LEU A 337 -4.34 25.37 20.23
C LEU A 337 -3.11 25.16 21.12
N GLN A 338 -2.96 23.97 21.71
CA GLN A 338 -1.78 23.59 22.50
C GLN A 338 -0.49 23.70 21.67
N VAL A 339 -0.52 23.18 20.43
CA VAL A 339 0.64 23.26 19.53
C VAL A 339 0.87 24.70 19.06
N ILE A 340 -0.18 25.43 18.63
CA ILE A 340 -0.04 26.84 18.18
C ILE A 340 0.54 27.73 19.28
N GLY A 341 0.11 27.53 20.51
CA GLY A 341 0.52 28.36 21.67
C GLY A 341 1.87 27.98 22.28
N ASN A 342 2.54 26.92 21.84
CA ASN A 342 3.76 26.40 22.46
C ASN A 342 4.88 26.16 21.44
N LEU A 343 5.80 27.12 21.29
CA LEU A 343 6.91 27.05 20.33
C LEU A 343 7.88 25.88 20.61
N GLU A 344 8.12 25.54 21.88
CA GLU A 344 9.02 24.43 22.22
C GLU A 344 8.38 23.08 21.84
N LEU A 345 7.07 22.94 22.04
CA LEU A 345 6.33 21.76 21.58
C LEU A 345 6.35 21.63 20.04
N GLN A 346 6.16 22.75 19.33
CA GLN A 346 6.28 22.78 17.87
C GLN A 346 7.65 22.27 17.42
N LYS A 347 8.75 22.82 17.98
CA LYS A 347 10.11 22.41 17.66
C LYS A 347 10.32 20.91 17.93
N THR A 348 9.84 20.43 19.07
CA THR A 348 9.92 19.01 19.44
C THR A 348 9.21 18.12 18.41
N PHE A 349 7.99 18.49 18.02
CA PHE A 349 7.22 17.72 17.04
C PHE A 349 7.86 17.78 15.65
N ILE A 350 8.43 18.89 15.24
CA ILE A 350 9.15 19.02 13.97
C ILE A 350 10.35 18.06 13.93
N VAL A 351 11.23 18.11 14.93
CA VAL A 351 12.43 17.27 14.99
C VAL A 351 12.07 15.77 15.00
N ASN A 352 11.13 15.39 15.86
CA ASN A 352 10.71 14.01 15.98
C ASN A 352 9.91 13.54 14.74
N GLY A 353 9.09 14.43 14.15
CA GLY A 353 8.36 14.16 12.93
C GLY A 353 9.28 13.93 11.72
N GLU A 354 10.32 14.78 11.55
CA GLU A 354 11.32 14.58 10.50
C GLU A 354 12.04 13.24 10.65
N LYS A 355 12.47 12.90 11.87
CA LYS A 355 13.08 11.60 12.16
C LYS A 355 12.13 10.44 11.83
N ARG A 356 10.87 10.57 12.26
CA ARG A 356 9.83 9.57 11.96
C ARG A 356 9.63 9.40 10.46
N ALA A 357 9.56 10.47 9.68
CA ALA A 357 9.44 10.40 8.23
C ALA A 357 10.62 9.67 7.59
N GLN A 358 11.85 9.87 8.07
CA GLN A 358 13.05 9.19 7.57
C GLN A 358 13.01 7.67 7.78
N ASP A 359 12.37 7.16 8.85
CA ASP A 359 12.19 5.73 9.08
C ASP A 359 11.38 5.04 7.96
N PHE A 360 10.58 5.82 7.23
CA PHE A 360 9.76 5.41 6.09
C PHE A 360 10.42 5.73 4.74
N SER A 361 11.72 5.94 4.70
CA SER A 361 12.43 6.12 3.43
C SER A 361 12.26 4.91 2.51
N PRO A 362 12.29 5.10 1.17
CA PRO A 362 12.20 3.99 0.22
C PRO A 362 13.29 2.96 0.44
N GLU A 363 14.51 3.40 0.77
CA GLU A 363 15.64 2.53 1.05
C GLU A 363 15.36 1.58 2.24
N ASN A 364 14.91 2.12 3.37
CA ASN A 364 14.60 1.33 4.57
C ASN A 364 13.44 0.35 4.32
N THR A 365 12.42 0.81 3.61
CA THR A 365 11.25 -0.01 3.22
C THR A 365 11.67 -1.15 2.31
N VAL A 366 12.45 -0.85 1.27
CA VAL A 366 12.84 -1.85 0.26
C VAL A 366 13.80 -2.88 0.86
N ARG A 367 14.66 -2.49 1.80
CA ARG A 367 15.53 -3.44 2.52
C ARG A 367 14.69 -4.50 3.26
N LYS A 368 13.64 -4.09 3.97
CA LYS A 368 12.70 -5.02 4.64
C LYS A 368 11.98 -5.93 3.64
N ILE A 369 11.56 -5.38 2.50
CA ILE A 369 10.90 -6.16 1.43
C ILE A 369 11.87 -7.18 0.82
N PHE A 370 13.13 -6.80 0.63
CA PHE A 370 14.17 -7.67 0.10
C PHE A 370 14.44 -8.86 1.02
N ASP A 371 14.50 -8.65 2.33
CA ASP A 371 14.66 -9.72 3.33
C ASP A 371 13.50 -10.72 3.25
N ILE A 372 12.27 -10.23 3.06
CA ILE A 372 11.10 -11.08 2.84
C ILE A 372 11.25 -11.90 1.55
N TYR A 373 11.72 -11.30 0.45
CA TYR A 373 11.95 -12.00 -0.80
C TYR A 373 12.96 -13.12 -0.63
N GLN A 374 14.10 -12.83 0.01
CA GLN A 374 15.14 -13.81 0.26
C GLN A 374 14.61 -14.97 1.10
N GLY A 375 13.90 -14.69 2.20
CA GLY A 375 13.28 -15.71 3.04
C GLY A 375 12.31 -16.62 2.27
N CYS A 376 11.47 -16.05 1.39
CA CYS A 376 10.55 -16.83 0.56
C CYS A 376 11.26 -17.75 -0.46
N ILE A 377 12.36 -17.27 -1.04
CA ILE A 377 13.17 -18.06 -1.98
C ILE A 377 13.83 -19.22 -1.26
N ASP A 378 14.46 -18.96 -0.10
CA ASP A 378 15.18 -19.95 0.70
C ASP A 378 14.22 -21.02 1.24
N GLU A 379 13.05 -20.65 1.75
CA GLU A 379 12.04 -21.60 2.21
C GLU A 379 11.58 -22.53 1.08
N LYS A 380 11.41 -22.01 -0.13
CA LYS A 380 11.01 -22.80 -1.29
C LYS A 380 12.11 -23.76 -1.74
N HIS A 381 13.37 -23.33 -1.67
CA HIS A 381 14.51 -24.21 -1.91
C HIS A 381 14.57 -25.35 -0.89
N LEU A 382 14.42 -25.05 0.40
CA LEU A 382 14.40 -26.04 1.47
C LEU A 382 13.26 -27.05 1.32
N LYS A 383 12.05 -26.58 0.97
CA LYS A 383 10.90 -27.48 0.68
C LYS A 383 11.19 -28.41 -0.50
N LYS A 384 11.85 -27.91 -1.54
CA LYS A 384 12.27 -28.73 -2.71
C LYS A 384 13.27 -29.79 -2.31
N ILE A 385 14.30 -29.45 -1.55
CA ILE A 385 15.32 -30.38 -1.05
C ILE A 385 14.68 -31.48 -0.17
N ARG A 386 13.85 -31.11 0.80
CA ARG A 386 13.12 -32.04 1.66
C ARG A 386 12.22 -33.00 0.83
N GLY A 387 11.59 -32.49 -0.21
CA GLY A 387 10.77 -33.30 -1.11
C GLY A 387 11.59 -34.31 -1.92
N VAL A 388 12.81 -33.95 -2.34
CA VAL A 388 13.74 -34.87 -3.01
C VAL A 388 14.24 -35.95 -2.05
N MET A 389 14.65 -35.55 -0.83
CA MET A 389 15.12 -36.46 0.21
C MET A 389 14.06 -37.51 0.59
N LYS A 390 12.82 -37.06 0.83
CA LYS A 390 11.69 -37.99 1.08
C LYS A 390 11.45 -38.99 -0.04
N LYS A 391 11.63 -38.58 -1.30
CA LYS A 391 11.52 -39.52 -2.45
C LYS A 391 12.68 -40.51 -2.51
N LEU A 392 13.90 -40.08 -2.17
CA LEU A 392 15.06 -40.96 -2.10
C LEU A 392 14.91 -41.99 -0.96
N GLU A 393 14.50 -41.56 0.23
CA GLU A 393 14.21 -42.45 1.37
C GLU A 393 13.13 -43.48 1.03
N SER A 394 12.01 -43.06 0.41
CA SER A 394 10.94 -43.95 -0.02
C SER A 394 11.41 -44.91 -1.15
N GLY A 395 12.26 -44.43 -2.05
CA GLY A 395 12.88 -45.28 -3.10
C GLY A 395 13.84 -46.32 -2.54
N ILE A 396 14.68 -45.95 -1.57
CA ILE A 396 15.59 -46.88 -0.88
C ILE A 396 14.80 -47.92 -0.09
N PHE A 397 13.73 -47.51 0.60
CA PHE A 397 12.86 -48.45 1.33
C PHE A 397 12.21 -49.51 0.39
N HIS A 398 11.82 -49.10 -0.83
CA HIS A 398 11.26 -50.03 -1.82
C HIS A 398 12.31 -50.99 -2.39
N VAL A 399 13.57 -50.59 -2.47
CA VAL A 399 14.68 -51.47 -2.92
C VAL A 399 15.07 -52.47 -1.82
N LEU A 400 15.08 -52.03 -0.55
CA LEU A 400 15.43 -52.85 0.60
C LEU A 400 14.34 -53.86 0.98
N VAL A 401 13.06 -53.60 0.66
CA VAL A 401 11.92 -54.48 0.96
C VAL A 401 11.68 -55.57 -0.12
N ARG A 402 12.30 -55.46 -1.30
CA ARG A 402 12.30 -56.55 -2.28
C ARG A 402 13.31 -57.63 -1.87
N GLN A 403 12.98 -58.44 -0.86
CA GLN A 403 13.67 -59.69 -0.63
C GLN A 403 13.47 -60.62 -1.85
N PRO A 404 14.55 -61.34 -2.29
CA PRO A 404 14.42 -62.29 -3.38
C PRO A 404 13.48 -63.42 -2.94
N ARG A 405 12.39 -63.60 -3.65
CA ARG A 405 11.54 -64.79 -3.49
C ARG A 405 12.42 -66.05 -3.58
N LYS A 406 12.62 -66.74 -2.43
CA LYS A 406 13.24 -68.06 -2.39
C LYS A 406 12.50 -68.96 -3.36
N ARG A 407 13.15 -69.39 -4.45
CA ARG A 407 12.69 -70.53 -5.33
C ARG A 407 12.56 -71.76 -4.43
N LYS A 408 11.33 -72.19 -4.12
CA LYS A 408 11.06 -73.54 -3.61
C LYS A 408 11.45 -74.50 -4.70
N LYS A 409 12.57 -75.24 -4.49
CA LYS A 409 12.87 -76.46 -5.29
C LYS A 409 11.82 -77.50 -4.93
N ASP A 410 11.01 -77.87 -5.89
CA ASP A 410 10.03 -78.95 -5.78
C ASP A 410 10.78 -80.28 -5.94
N TYR A 411 11.01 -80.93 -4.80
CA TYR A 411 11.55 -82.30 -4.72
C TYR A 411 10.39 -83.25 -4.43
N SER A 412 9.53 -83.54 -5.43
CA SER A 412 8.62 -84.67 -5.34
C SER A 412 8.27 -85.12 -6.75
N LYS A 413 8.94 -86.21 -7.20
CA LYS A 413 8.39 -87.32 -7.98
C LYS A 413 9.49 -88.09 -8.69
N LYS A 414 10.09 -89.04 -7.99
CA LYS A 414 10.61 -90.26 -8.58
C LYS A 414 10.34 -91.35 -7.57
N ARG A 415 9.25 -92.10 -7.77
CA ARG A 415 9.15 -93.55 -7.36
C ARG A 415 8.04 -94.21 -8.10
N HIS A 416 8.50 -95.30 -8.73
CA HIS A 416 7.81 -96.53 -9.06
C HIS A 416 6.96 -96.57 -10.35
N ARG A 417 7.58 -97.19 -11.32
CA ARG A 417 6.94 -98.30 -12.08
C ARG A 417 7.95 -99.39 -12.18
N ARG A 418 7.63 -100.53 -11.53
CA ARG A 418 7.97 -101.86 -11.88
C ARG A 418 6.67 -102.69 -11.90
N TYR A 419 6.54 -103.47 -12.97
CA TYR A 419 5.57 -104.39 -13.42
C TYR A 419 4.36 -103.87 -14.15
#